data_b375cf98c17f3f76122d969140333a73
#
_entry.id   b375cf98c17f3f76122d969140333a73
#
_cell.length_a   1.000
_cell.length_b   1.000
_cell.length_c   1.000
_cell.angle_alpha   90.00
_cell.angle_beta   90.00
_cell.angle_gamma   90.00
#
_symmetry.space_group_name_H-M   'P 1'
#
loop_
_entity.id
_entity.type
_entity.pdbx_description
1 polymer ?
#
loop_
_entity_poly.entity_id
_entity_poly.type
_entity_poly.pdbx_seq_one_letter_code
_entity_poly.pdbx_strand_id
1 'polypeptide(L)'
;MSSKPLIVYLAARGFEQDLLEELKLHGVRVLEVKERLVLAEGLFHSAWAQNVWLEPFFQPITSVGDAVRTLKSIQRNWKLHAVDFHRRAALIEQQLPPVKAKPLAFGQAAPTSPLGSWTLWDHDTLLVSAKCSSAFPDGEVLFEEDKINPPSRAYLKLWETFTLLGKGPQPGELCLDLGSAPGGWTWVLASLGARVFSIDKSPIDPRVAAMPGVDHCLGSGFGLE
;
A
#
# COMPACT_ATOMS: atom_id res chain seq x y z
N MET A 1 -25.28 -13.79 -18.82
CA MET A 1 -24.71 -13.25 -17.56
C MET A 1 -23.25 -12.93 -17.84
N SER A 2 -22.84 -11.67 -17.71
CA SER A 2 -21.40 -11.33 -17.88
C SER A 2 -20.62 -11.98 -16.73
N SER A 3 -19.60 -12.76 -17.05
CA SER A 3 -18.70 -13.32 -16.03
C SER A 3 -18.02 -12.16 -15.29
N LYS A 4 -18.02 -12.20 -13.97
CA LYS A 4 -17.27 -11.23 -13.18
C LYS A 4 -15.77 -11.38 -13.47
N PRO A 5 -14.99 -10.30 -13.50
CA PRO A 5 -13.56 -10.38 -13.77
C PRO A 5 -12.84 -11.17 -12.67
N LEU A 6 -11.80 -11.92 -13.05
CA LEU A 6 -10.88 -12.54 -12.12
C LEU A 6 -9.97 -11.43 -11.53
N ILE A 7 -9.77 -11.45 -10.24
CA ILE A 7 -8.99 -10.46 -9.47
C ILE A 7 -8.14 -11.20 -8.44
N VAL A 8 -6.96 -10.66 -8.15
CA VAL A 8 -6.17 -11.11 -7.00
C VAL A 8 -5.98 -9.94 -6.04
N TYR A 9 -6.36 -10.14 -4.81
CA TYR A 9 -6.14 -9.19 -3.72
C TYR A 9 -4.93 -9.63 -2.91
N LEU A 10 -4.01 -8.73 -2.66
CA LEU A 10 -2.94 -8.92 -1.71
C LEU A 10 -3.34 -8.23 -0.40
N ALA A 11 -3.63 -9.00 0.63
CA ALA A 11 -3.98 -8.49 1.94
C ALA A 11 -2.86 -7.64 2.57
N ALA A 12 -3.20 -6.60 3.29
CA ALA A 12 -2.26 -5.97 4.21
C ALA A 12 -1.83 -6.96 5.29
N ARG A 13 -0.56 -6.90 5.73
CA ARG A 13 -0.01 -7.85 6.70
C ARG A 13 -0.78 -7.82 8.02
N GLY A 14 -1.27 -8.98 8.46
CA GLY A 14 -2.04 -9.13 9.68
C GLY A 14 -3.52 -8.77 9.55
N PHE A 15 -3.99 -8.46 8.32
CA PHE A 15 -5.38 -8.14 8.01
C PHE A 15 -5.98 -9.09 6.96
N GLU A 16 -5.44 -10.31 6.87
CA GLU A 16 -5.90 -11.33 5.92
C GLU A 16 -7.36 -11.70 6.16
N GLN A 17 -7.74 -11.85 7.43
CA GLN A 17 -9.11 -12.19 7.81
C GLN A 17 -10.07 -11.02 7.57
N ASP A 18 -9.64 -9.78 7.89
CA ASP A 18 -10.45 -8.58 7.65
C ASP A 18 -10.75 -8.40 6.15
N LEU A 19 -9.75 -8.67 5.28
CA LEU A 19 -9.95 -8.68 3.83
C LEU A 19 -11.01 -9.69 3.40
N LEU A 20 -10.92 -10.92 3.90
CA LEU A 20 -11.87 -11.97 3.54
C LEU A 20 -13.30 -11.64 3.98
N GLU A 21 -13.46 -11.08 5.18
CA GLU A 21 -14.76 -10.65 5.71
C GLU A 21 -15.33 -9.48 4.89
N GLU A 22 -14.50 -8.50 4.54
CA GLU A 22 -14.90 -7.37 3.70
C GLU A 22 -15.33 -7.82 2.31
N LEU A 23 -14.54 -8.68 1.65
CA LEU A 23 -14.88 -9.22 0.32
C LEU A 23 -16.20 -9.99 0.36
N LYS A 24 -16.42 -10.80 1.38
CA LYS A 24 -17.68 -11.54 1.60
C LYS A 24 -18.86 -10.60 1.80
N LEU A 25 -18.70 -9.57 2.63
CA LEU A 25 -19.73 -8.56 2.91
C LEU A 25 -20.18 -7.87 1.63
N HIS A 26 -19.28 -7.62 0.70
CA HIS A 26 -19.54 -6.96 -0.57
C HIS A 26 -19.86 -7.92 -1.74
N GLY A 27 -20.13 -9.20 -1.45
CA GLY A 27 -20.55 -10.18 -2.44
C GLY A 27 -19.49 -10.54 -3.48
N VAL A 28 -18.21 -10.38 -3.14
CA VAL A 28 -17.07 -10.86 -3.93
C VAL A 28 -16.92 -12.35 -3.67
N ARG A 29 -16.84 -13.15 -4.73
CA ARG A 29 -16.69 -14.60 -4.63
C ARG A 29 -15.22 -14.96 -4.51
N VAL A 30 -14.76 -15.31 -3.32
CA VAL A 30 -13.42 -15.86 -3.08
C VAL A 30 -13.35 -17.28 -3.70
N LEU A 31 -12.32 -17.54 -4.49
CA LEU A 31 -12.07 -18.81 -5.15
C LEU A 31 -11.01 -19.62 -4.42
N GLU A 32 -9.89 -18.98 -4.09
CA GLU A 32 -8.75 -19.62 -3.42
C GLU A 32 -7.97 -18.59 -2.61
N VAL A 33 -7.35 -19.03 -1.53
CA VAL A 33 -6.48 -18.20 -0.67
C VAL A 33 -5.15 -18.92 -0.51
N LYS A 34 -4.06 -18.20 -0.80
CA LYS A 34 -2.68 -18.64 -0.53
C LYS A 34 -1.98 -17.55 0.26
N GLU A 35 -1.75 -17.80 1.55
CA GLU A 35 -1.20 -16.81 2.47
C GLU A 35 -1.97 -15.47 2.39
N ARG A 36 -1.31 -14.41 1.92
CA ARG A 36 -1.89 -13.07 1.76
C ARG A 36 -2.58 -12.85 0.41
N LEU A 37 -2.41 -13.77 -0.57
CA LEU A 37 -3.05 -13.68 -1.88
C LEU A 37 -4.45 -14.30 -1.84
N VAL A 38 -5.43 -13.53 -2.23
CA VAL A 38 -6.84 -13.95 -2.36
C VAL A 38 -7.25 -13.86 -3.81
N LEU A 39 -7.44 -15.01 -4.46
CA LEU A 39 -7.99 -15.12 -5.81
C LEU A 39 -9.52 -15.05 -5.73
N ALA A 40 -10.15 -14.16 -6.47
CA ALA A 40 -11.58 -13.93 -6.39
C ALA A 40 -12.20 -13.52 -7.73
N GLU A 41 -13.54 -13.64 -7.83
CA GLU A 41 -14.36 -13.09 -8.92
C GLU A 41 -15.08 -11.82 -8.46
N GLY A 42 -14.81 -10.72 -9.13
CA GLY A 42 -15.39 -9.41 -8.88
C GLY A 42 -14.39 -8.41 -8.31
N LEU A 43 -14.40 -7.21 -8.88
CA LEU A 43 -13.58 -6.10 -8.41
C LEU A 43 -14.33 -5.32 -7.31
N PHE A 44 -13.65 -5.09 -6.22
CA PHE A 44 -14.08 -4.24 -5.12
C PHE A 44 -12.91 -3.38 -4.61
N HIS A 45 -13.16 -2.14 -4.22
CA HIS A 45 -12.14 -1.28 -3.60
C HIS A 45 -12.07 -1.58 -2.10
N SER A 46 -11.23 -2.55 -1.76
CA SER A 46 -11.05 -3.01 -0.39
C SER A 46 -10.13 -2.09 0.40
N ALA A 47 -10.50 -1.80 1.66
CA ALA A 47 -9.65 -1.08 2.60
C ALA A 47 -8.48 -1.94 3.11
N TRP A 48 -8.62 -3.27 3.08
CA TRP A 48 -7.65 -4.23 3.60
C TRP A 48 -6.74 -4.83 2.53
N ALA A 49 -6.97 -4.49 1.25
CA ALA A 49 -6.08 -4.89 0.16
C ALA A 49 -4.94 -3.86 -0.01
N GLN A 50 -3.73 -4.30 0.23
CA GLN A 50 -2.51 -3.50 0.04
C GLN A 50 -2.18 -3.30 -1.44
N ASN A 51 -2.49 -4.30 -2.27
CA ASN A 51 -2.39 -4.24 -3.73
C ASN A 51 -3.49 -5.11 -4.36
N VAL A 52 -3.96 -4.72 -5.54
CA VAL A 52 -4.94 -5.50 -6.31
C VAL A 52 -4.40 -5.75 -7.70
N TRP A 53 -4.34 -7.01 -8.10
CA TRP A 53 -3.98 -7.44 -9.45
C TRP A 53 -5.24 -7.43 -10.29
N LEU A 54 -5.33 -6.53 -11.26
CA LEU A 54 -6.59 -6.16 -11.91
C LEU A 54 -6.98 -7.05 -13.09
N GLU A 55 -5.99 -7.63 -13.78
CA GLU A 55 -6.20 -8.49 -14.95
C GLU A 55 -5.34 -9.77 -14.82
N PRO A 56 -5.52 -10.56 -13.74
CA PRO A 56 -4.70 -11.75 -13.53
C PRO A 56 -5.09 -12.86 -14.50
N PHE A 57 -4.10 -13.65 -14.90
CA PHE A 57 -4.32 -14.87 -15.68
C PHE A 57 -3.28 -15.93 -15.31
N PHE A 58 -3.66 -17.17 -15.54
CA PHE A 58 -2.77 -18.32 -15.37
C PHE A 58 -1.98 -18.58 -16.65
N GLN A 59 -0.69 -18.80 -16.51
CA GLN A 59 0.23 -19.06 -17.60
C GLN A 59 1.04 -20.34 -17.33
N PRO A 60 0.78 -21.45 -18.02
CA PRO A 60 1.62 -22.63 -17.96
C PRO A 60 3.04 -22.34 -18.43
N ILE A 61 4.01 -22.97 -17.79
CA ILE A 61 5.43 -22.86 -18.10
C ILE A 61 6.08 -24.24 -18.08
N THR A 62 7.09 -24.44 -18.92
CA THR A 62 7.82 -25.70 -19.00
C THR A 62 9.16 -25.68 -18.27
N SER A 63 9.70 -24.50 -18.01
CA SER A 63 10.99 -24.31 -17.34
C SER A 63 11.14 -22.90 -16.75
N VAL A 64 12.17 -22.69 -15.93
CA VAL A 64 12.57 -21.36 -15.44
C VAL A 64 12.84 -20.39 -16.61
N GLY A 65 13.58 -20.84 -17.63
CA GLY A 65 13.86 -20.00 -18.82
C GLY A 65 12.61 -19.67 -19.62
N ASP A 66 11.63 -20.55 -19.64
CA ASP A 66 10.34 -20.33 -20.28
C ASP A 66 9.53 -19.26 -19.54
N ALA A 67 9.43 -19.37 -18.21
CA ALA A 67 8.81 -18.35 -17.37
C ALA A 67 9.43 -16.96 -17.58
N VAL A 68 10.77 -16.88 -17.62
CA VAL A 68 11.48 -15.62 -17.86
C VAL A 68 11.16 -15.02 -19.23
N ARG A 69 11.15 -15.84 -20.30
CA ARG A 69 10.78 -15.37 -21.65
C ARG A 69 9.34 -14.85 -21.68
N THR A 70 8.42 -15.60 -21.08
CA THR A 70 7.00 -15.24 -21.01
C THR A 70 6.82 -13.91 -20.29
N LEU A 71 7.34 -13.75 -19.08
CA LEU A 71 7.24 -12.49 -18.34
C LEU A 71 7.84 -11.32 -19.12
N LYS A 72 9.04 -11.48 -19.69
CA LYS A 72 9.69 -10.43 -20.51
C LYS A 72 8.92 -10.07 -21.79
N SER A 73 8.17 -10.99 -22.37
CA SER A 73 7.36 -10.72 -23.56
C SER A 73 6.14 -9.85 -23.27
N ILE A 74 5.64 -9.87 -22.04
CA ILE A 74 4.47 -9.09 -21.61
C ILE A 74 4.88 -7.68 -21.22
N GLN A 75 5.85 -7.55 -20.31
CA GLN A 75 6.40 -6.25 -19.90
C GLN A 75 7.78 -6.40 -19.24
N ARG A 76 8.41 -5.25 -18.92
CA ARG A 76 9.76 -5.22 -18.35
C ARG A 76 9.77 -5.40 -16.83
N ASN A 77 8.89 -4.74 -16.09
CA ASN A 77 8.97 -4.61 -14.65
C ASN A 77 7.99 -5.53 -13.96
N TRP A 78 8.52 -6.45 -13.16
CA TRP A 78 7.75 -7.45 -12.46
C TRP A 78 8.16 -7.54 -10.99
N LYS A 79 7.18 -7.55 -10.11
CA LYS A 79 7.36 -7.87 -8.69
C LYS A 79 6.93 -9.31 -8.44
N LEU A 80 7.84 -10.11 -7.92
CA LEU A 80 7.52 -11.42 -7.37
C LEU A 80 6.83 -11.27 -6.01
N HIS A 81 5.67 -11.91 -5.84
CA HIS A 81 5.08 -12.20 -4.54
C HIS A 81 5.12 -13.72 -4.32
N ALA A 82 6.15 -14.22 -3.64
CA ALA A 82 6.33 -15.65 -3.47
C ALA A 82 5.45 -16.17 -2.33
N VAL A 83 4.57 -17.12 -2.64
CA VAL A 83 3.75 -17.86 -1.66
C VAL A 83 4.19 -19.30 -1.55
N ASP A 84 4.58 -19.92 -2.67
CA ASP A 84 5.05 -21.29 -2.77
C ASP A 84 6.28 -21.37 -3.68
N PHE A 85 6.93 -22.54 -3.74
CA PHE A 85 8.05 -22.82 -4.66
C PHE A 85 9.17 -21.77 -4.60
N HIS A 86 9.48 -21.20 -3.44
CA HIS A 86 10.36 -20.05 -3.24
C HIS A 86 11.68 -20.15 -3.99
N ARG A 87 12.34 -21.35 -3.96
CA ARG A 87 13.61 -21.54 -4.67
C ARG A 87 13.46 -21.40 -6.18
N ARG A 88 12.39 -21.97 -6.76
CA ARG A 88 12.11 -21.88 -8.20
C ARG A 88 11.73 -20.46 -8.59
N ALA A 89 10.89 -19.81 -7.81
CA ALA A 89 10.49 -18.41 -8.01
C ALA A 89 11.71 -17.46 -7.96
N ALA A 90 12.62 -17.65 -7.00
CA ALA A 90 13.85 -16.87 -6.92
C ALA A 90 14.77 -17.05 -8.15
N LEU A 91 14.85 -18.26 -8.71
CA LEU A 91 15.63 -18.50 -9.95
C LEU A 91 15.03 -17.80 -11.17
N ILE A 92 13.71 -17.63 -11.23
CA ILE A 92 13.03 -16.84 -12.25
C ILE A 92 13.30 -15.35 -12.03
N GLU A 93 13.07 -14.85 -10.80
CA GLU A 93 13.25 -13.44 -10.45
C GLU A 93 14.66 -12.94 -10.74
N GLN A 94 15.70 -13.71 -10.43
CA GLN A 94 17.11 -13.36 -10.67
C GLN A 94 17.42 -13.09 -12.15
N GLN A 95 16.65 -13.64 -13.08
CA GLN A 95 16.82 -13.47 -14.53
C GLN A 95 15.93 -12.36 -15.12
N LEU A 96 15.05 -11.76 -14.29
CA LEU A 96 14.24 -10.61 -14.68
C LEU A 96 14.99 -9.31 -14.40
N PRO A 97 14.65 -8.20 -15.09
CA PRO A 97 15.17 -6.89 -14.74
C PRO A 97 14.82 -6.56 -13.28
N PRO A 98 15.79 -6.13 -12.46
CA PRO A 98 15.53 -5.85 -11.05
C PRO A 98 14.61 -4.64 -10.89
N VAL A 99 13.59 -4.79 -10.09
CA VAL A 99 12.75 -3.68 -9.61
C VAL A 99 13.38 -3.11 -8.36
N LYS A 100 13.97 -1.92 -8.49
CA LYS A 100 14.61 -1.21 -7.35
C LYS A 100 13.56 -0.31 -6.70
N ALA A 101 12.94 -0.77 -5.63
CA ALA A 101 12.18 0.09 -4.74
C ALA A 101 13.18 0.98 -3.97
N LYS A 102 13.32 2.24 -4.37
CA LYS A 102 14.06 3.23 -3.59
C LYS A 102 13.10 3.90 -2.62
N PRO A 103 13.50 4.09 -1.36
CA PRO A 103 12.74 4.94 -0.46
C PRO A 103 12.50 6.33 -1.10
N LEU A 104 11.29 6.84 -0.96
CA LEU A 104 10.91 8.17 -1.43
C LEU A 104 11.24 9.22 -0.37
N ALA A 105 11.81 10.34 -0.77
CA ALA A 105 11.71 11.54 0.05
C ALA A 105 10.25 12.02 0.03
N PHE A 106 9.74 12.49 1.16
CA PHE A 106 8.36 12.97 1.24
C PHE A 106 8.13 14.14 0.25
N GLY A 107 7.01 14.12 -0.44
CA GLY A 107 6.67 15.07 -1.49
C GLY A 107 7.14 14.66 -2.89
N GLN A 108 7.92 13.60 -3.04
CA GLN A 108 8.17 13.01 -4.36
C GLN A 108 6.93 12.32 -4.90
N ALA A 109 6.69 12.47 -6.19
CA ALA A 109 5.58 11.79 -6.86
C ALA A 109 5.79 10.26 -6.87
N ALA A 110 4.68 9.53 -6.80
CA ALA A 110 4.68 8.09 -6.98
C ALA A 110 5.27 7.69 -8.35
N PRO A 111 5.90 6.51 -8.48
CA PRO A 111 6.37 6.00 -9.76
C PRO A 111 5.24 5.91 -10.78
N THR A 112 5.54 6.29 -12.03
CA THR A 112 4.58 6.21 -13.14
C THR A 112 4.83 5.00 -14.06
N SER A 113 5.95 4.31 -13.89
CA SER A 113 6.28 3.14 -14.69
C SER A 113 5.36 1.96 -14.33
N PRO A 114 4.78 1.27 -15.32
CA PRO A 114 3.98 0.08 -15.04
C PRO A 114 4.77 -0.97 -14.26
N LEU A 115 4.17 -1.49 -13.21
CA LEU A 115 4.70 -2.57 -12.39
C LEU A 115 3.65 -3.68 -12.34
N GLY A 116 3.98 -4.84 -12.91
CA GLY A 116 3.16 -6.04 -12.79
C GLY A 116 3.60 -6.88 -11.59
N SER A 117 2.72 -7.78 -11.19
CA SER A 117 2.99 -8.75 -10.13
C SER A 117 2.80 -10.16 -10.64
N TRP A 118 3.55 -11.10 -10.07
CA TRP A 118 3.46 -12.52 -10.41
C TRP A 118 3.82 -13.40 -9.22
N THR A 119 3.34 -14.64 -9.28
CA THR A 119 3.73 -15.72 -8.37
C THR A 119 3.77 -17.05 -9.11
N LEU A 120 4.45 -18.06 -8.60
CA LEU A 120 4.22 -19.44 -8.94
C LEU A 120 2.98 -19.93 -8.20
N TRP A 121 1.88 -20.17 -8.95
CA TRP A 121 0.64 -20.68 -8.38
C TRP A 121 0.71 -22.16 -8.06
N ASP A 122 1.38 -22.89 -8.97
CA ASP A 122 1.88 -24.23 -8.76
C ASP A 122 3.28 -24.39 -9.40
N HIS A 123 3.83 -25.61 -9.40
CA HIS A 123 5.19 -25.84 -9.90
C HIS A 123 5.41 -25.38 -11.34
N ASP A 124 4.40 -25.55 -12.20
CA ASP A 124 4.51 -25.30 -13.64
C ASP A 124 3.47 -24.28 -14.16
N THR A 125 2.92 -23.45 -13.27
CA THR A 125 1.96 -22.41 -13.63
C THR A 125 2.27 -21.11 -12.90
N LEU A 126 2.42 -20.03 -13.66
CA LEU A 126 2.44 -18.67 -13.15
C LEU A 126 1.01 -18.14 -12.99
N LEU A 127 0.76 -17.38 -11.93
CA LEU A 127 -0.33 -16.42 -11.86
C LEU A 127 0.28 -15.04 -12.02
N VAL A 128 -0.13 -14.31 -13.05
CA VAL A 128 0.49 -13.03 -13.44
C VAL A 128 -0.57 -11.96 -13.67
N SER A 129 -0.24 -10.72 -13.36
CA SER A 129 -1.02 -9.54 -13.76
C SER A 129 -0.09 -8.40 -14.15
N ALA A 130 -0.22 -7.94 -15.39
CA ALA A 130 0.54 -6.78 -15.87
C ALA A 130 0.04 -5.46 -15.26
N LYS A 131 -1.20 -5.44 -14.75
CA LYS A 131 -1.84 -4.28 -14.15
C LYS A 131 -2.13 -4.52 -12.68
N CYS A 132 -1.62 -3.63 -11.84
CA CYS A 132 -1.88 -3.61 -10.40
C CYS A 132 -2.47 -2.25 -9.99
N SER A 133 -3.17 -2.22 -8.86
CA SER A 133 -3.74 -0.98 -8.31
C SER A 133 -2.66 -0.02 -7.77
N SER A 134 -1.49 -0.55 -7.40
CA SER A 134 -0.37 0.22 -6.89
C SER A 134 0.84 0.19 -7.84
N ALA A 135 1.51 1.32 -7.97
CA ALA A 135 2.79 1.43 -8.66
C ALA A 135 3.99 0.99 -7.80
N PHE A 136 3.74 0.69 -6.52
CA PHE A 136 4.77 0.25 -5.58
C PHE A 136 4.82 -1.28 -5.50
N PRO A 137 6.01 -1.87 -5.29
CA PRO A 137 6.16 -3.31 -5.08
C PRO A 137 5.28 -3.79 -3.92
N ASP A 138 4.43 -4.77 -4.16
CA ASP A 138 3.42 -5.28 -3.23
C ASP A 138 2.48 -4.20 -2.65
N GLY A 139 2.46 -2.99 -3.20
CA GLY A 139 1.70 -1.86 -2.68
C GLY A 139 2.37 -1.14 -1.51
N GLU A 140 3.61 -1.50 -1.15
CA GLU A 140 4.32 -0.88 -0.01
C GLU A 140 5.08 0.38 -0.45
N VAL A 141 4.71 1.51 0.15
CA VAL A 141 5.47 2.76 -0.01
C VAL A 141 6.59 2.80 1.02
N LEU A 142 7.83 2.86 0.55
CA LEU A 142 8.99 3.02 1.42
C LEU A 142 9.41 4.48 1.42
N PHE A 143 9.68 5.06 2.60
CA PHE A 143 10.15 6.42 2.75
C PHE A 143 11.57 6.50 3.32
N GLU A 144 12.27 7.58 2.97
CA GLU A 144 13.44 8.05 3.71
C GLU A 144 12.94 8.59 5.06
N GLU A 145 13.08 7.77 6.12
CA GLU A 145 12.50 8.09 7.43
C GLU A 145 13.24 9.24 8.11
N ASP A 146 12.48 10.26 8.55
CA ASP A 146 12.95 11.21 9.55
C ASP A 146 12.81 10.60 10.95
N LYS A 147 13.95 10.31 11.59
CA LYS A 147 14.02 9.69 12.92
C LYS A 147 14.22 10.70 14.06
N ILE A 148 14.26 12.00 13.75
CA ILE A 148 14.66 13.04 14.68
C ILE A 148 13.49 13.98 15.00
N ASN A 149 12.82 14.48 13.97
CA ASN A 149 11.85 15.56 14.13
C ASN A 149 10.45 15.08 14.55
N PRO A 150 9.86 14.01 13.95
CA PRO A 150 8.54 13.56 14.33
C PRO A 150 8.55 12.82 15.68
N PRO A 151 7.55 13.02 16.55
CA PRO A 151 7.51 12.41 17.87
C PRO A 151 7.18 10.90 17.86
N SER A 152 6.71 10.38 16.74
CA SER A 152 6.40 8.95 16.55
C SER A 152 6.44 8.57 15.09
N ARG A 153 6.54 7.26 14.79
CA ARG A 153 6.49 6.75 13.39
C ARG A 153 5.10 6.84 12.74
N ALA A 154 4.08 7.27 13.46
CA ALA A 154 2.73 7.43 12.91
C ALA A 154 2.68 8.42 11.74
N TYR A 155 3.63 9.35 11.65
CA TYR A 155 3.75 10.30 10.55
C TYR A 155 3.86 9.61 9.17
N LEU A 156 4.46 8.42 9.08
CA LEU A 156 4.61 7.67 7.84
C LEU A 156 3.26 7.30 7.21
N LYS A 157 2.23 7.03 8.03
CA LYS A 157 0.89 6.72 7.55
C LYS A 157 0.27 7.91 6.79
N LEU A 158 0.48 9.11 7.31
CA LEU A 158 -0.04 10.32 6.67
C LEU A 158 0.77 10.68 5.41
N TRP A 159 2.08 10.47 5.43
CA TRP A 159 2.92 10.60 4.24
C TRP A 159 2.50 9.64 3.12
N GLU A 160 2.24 8.37 3.46
CA GLU A 160 1.74 7.37 2.52
C GLU A 160 0.39 7.81 1.93
N THR A 161 -0.54 8.24 2.78
CA THR A 161 -1.86 8.74 2.35
C THR A 161 -1.71 9.87 1.34
N PHE A 162 -0.90 10.89 1.63
CA PHE A 162 -0.71 12.02 0.72
C PHE A 162 0.03 11.63 -0.57
N THR A 163 0.97 10.68 -0.49
CA THR A 163 1.67 10.15 -1.67
C THR A 163 0.71 9.40 -2.60
N LEU A 164 -0.16 8.55 -2.04
CA LEU A 164 -1.13 7.77 -2.82
C LEU A 164 -2.24 8.66 -3.41
N LEU A 165 -2.70 9.67 -2.66
CA LEU A 165 -3.69 10.64 -3.14
C LEU A 165 -3.11 11.68 -4.11
N GLY A 166 -1.79 11.83 -4.16
CA GLY A 166 -1.11 12.86 -4.96
C GLY A 166 -1.42 14.29 -4.49
N LYS A 167 -1.94 14.47 -3.29
CA LYS A 167 -2.30 15.78 -2.71
C LYS A 167 -2.23 15.75 -1.18
N GLY A 168 -1.93 16.91 -0.60
CA GLY A 168 -1.98 17.19 0.82
C GLY A 168 -2.57 18.57 1.07
N PRO A 169 -2.67 19.02 2.33
CA PRO A 169 -3.17 20.34 2.66
C PRO A 169 -2.25 21.43 2.08
N GLN A 170 -2.87 22.55 1.74
CA GLN A 170 -2.14 23.74 1.30
C GLN A 170 -1.75 24.61 2.50
N PRO A 171 -0.68 25.42 2.39
CA PRO A 171 -0.32 26.38 3.43
C PRO A 171 -1.49 27.25 3.85
N GLY A 172 -1.74 27.36 5.17
CA GLY A 172 -2.85 28.13 5.74
C GLY A 172 -4.20 27.39 5.80
N GLU A 173 -4.34 26.23 5.16
CA GLU A 173 -5.54 25.40 5.23
C GLU A 173 -5.76 24.86 6.66
N LEU A 174 -7.00 24.87 7.14
CA LEU A 174 -7.34 24.37 8.47
C LEU A 174 -7.49 22.84 8.44
N CYS A 175 -6.71 22.16 9.27
CA CYS A 175 -6.76 20.72 9.48
C CYS A 175 -7.15 20.38 10.91
N LEU A 176 -7.88 19.28 11.09
CA LEU A 176 -8.23 18.73 12.39
C LEU A 176 -7.47 17.41 12.59
N ASP A 177 -6.78 17.27 13.74
CA ASP A 177 -6.12 16.04 14.16
C ASP A 177 -6.76 15.56 15.48
N LEU A 178 -7.66 14.57 15.37
CA LEU A 178 -8.44 14.04 16.48
C LEU A 178 -7.79 12.76 17.01
N GLY A 179 -7.35 12.77 18.27
CA GLY A 179 -6.53 11.70 18.85
C GLY A 179 -5.05 11.89 18.49
N SER A 180 -4.57 13.12 18.63
CA SER A 180 -3.31 13.58 18.04
C SER A 180 -2.05 13.12 18.77
N ALA A 181 -2.12 12.77 20.07
CA ALA A 181 -0.92 12.44 20.85
C ALA A 181 -0.15 11.22 20.28
N PRO A 182 1.18 11.27 20.23
CA PRO A 182 2.10 12.33 20.66
C PRO A 182 2.33 13.44 19.63
N GLY A 183 1.56 13.55 18.53
CA GLY A 183 1.63 14.65 17.58
C GLY A 183 2.28 14.31 16.23
N GLY A 184 2.36 13.02 15.86
CA GLY A 184 3.01 12.62 14.60
C GLY A 184 2.30 13.16 13.36
N TRP A 185 0.99 13.14 13.31
CA TRP A 185 0.20 13.71 12.21
C TRP A 185 0.16 15.23 12.28
N THR A 186 -0.03 15.81 13.49
CA THR A 186 0.07 17.25 13.71
C THR A 186 1.39 17.81 13.16
N TRP A 187 2.52 17.13 13.42
CA TRP A 187 3.82 17.49 12.88
C TRP A 187 3.85 17.52 11.35
N VAL A 188 3.30 16.50 10.67
CA VAL A 188 3.24 16.48 9.20
C VAL A 188 2.44 17.65 8.68
N LEU A 189 1.24 17.86 9.20
CA LEU A 189 0.33 18.92 8.75
C LEU A 189 0.95 20.32 8.94
N ALA A 190 1.53 20.56 10.11
CA ALA A 190 2.21 21.82 10.41
C ALA A 190 3.46 22.02 9.53
N SER A 191 4.22 20.96 9.24
CA SER A 191 5.38 21.01 8.34
C SER A 191 5.01 21.36 6.91
N LEU A 192 3.78 21.09 6.49
CA LEU A 192 3.21 21.50 5.20
C LEU A 192 2.66 22.95 5.23
N GLY A 193 2.74 23.63 6.37
CA GLY A 193 2.25 24.99 6.54
C GLY A 193 0.75 25.10 6.82
N ALA A 194 0.06 23.99 7.08
CA ALA A 194 -1.34 24.01 7.47
C ALA A 194 -1.53 24.63 8.88
N ARG A 195 -2.72 25.16 9.14
CA ARG A 195 -3.17 25.48 10.48
C ARG A 195 -3.79 24.23 11.08
N VAL A 196 -3.28 23.77 12.21
CA VAL A 196 -3.71 22.50 12.80
C VAL A 196 -4.39 22.72 14.12
N PHE A 197 -5.68 22.38 14.21
CA PHE A 197 -6.36 22.22 15.48
C PHE A 197 -6.24 20.75 15.88
N SER A 198 -5.48 20.50 16.94
CA SER A 198 -5.17 19.15 17.42
C SER A 198 -5.83 18.93 18.79
N ILE A 199 -6.44 17.75 18.99
CA ILE A 199 -7.11 17.42 20.24
C ILE A 199 -6.82 16.00 20.66
N ASP A 200 -6.41 15.83 21.94
CA ASP A 200 -6.21 14.54 22.57
C ASP A 200 -6.39 14.67 24.09
N LYS A 201 -6.70 13.56 24.77
CA LYS A 201 -6.73 13.47 26.23
C LYS A 201 -5.34 13.58 26.85
N SER A 202 -4.30 13.32 26.06
CA SER A 202 -2.88 13.41 26.43
C SER A 202 -2.21 14.56 25.70
N PRO A 203 -1.17 15.19 26.31
CA PRO A 203 -0.43 16.26 25.64
C PRO A 203 0.36 15.71 24.44
N ILE A 204 0.54 16.54 23.41
CA ILE A 204 1.45 16.27 22.30
C ILE A 204 2.89 16.69 22.69
N ASP A 205 3.87 16.25 21.89
CA ASP A 205 5.28 16.64 22.07
C ASP A 205 5.39 18.18 22.10
N PRO A 206 6.07 18.77 23.10
CA PRO A 206 6.22 20.22 23.21
C PRO A 206 6.82 20.89 21.98
N ARG A 207 7.72 20.20 21.25
CA ARG A 207 8.31 20.72 20.01
C ARG A 207 7.26 20.87 18.91
N VAL A 208 6.29 19.95 18.86
CA VAL A 208 5.18 19.99 17.91
C VAL A 208 4.17 21.05 18.32
N ALA A 209 3.85 21.13 19.61
CA ALA A 209 2.95 22.17 20.14
C ALA A 209 3.46 23.60 19.89
N ALA A 210 4.78 23.78 19.84
CA ALA A 210 5.43 25.06 19.55
C ALA A 210 5.54 25.40 18.05
N MET A 211 5.14 24.51 17.14
CA MET A 211 5.20 24.77 15.70
C MET A 211 4.19 25.87 15.29
N PRO A 212 4.56 26.75 14.34
CA PRO A 212 3.65 27.75 13.81
C PRO A 212 2.34 27.11 13.27
N GLY A 213 1.21 27.69 13.65
CA GLY A 213 -0.11 27.25 13.18
C GLY A 213 -0.69 26.06 13.94
N VAL A 214 -0.01 25.52 14.94
CA VAL A 214 -0.55 24.45 15.81
C VAL A 214 -1.29 25.06 16.99
N ASP A 215 -2.54 24.62 17.18
CA ASP A 215 -3.37 24.90 18.34
C ASP A 215 -3.80 23.55 18.94
N HIS A 216 -3.31 23.25 20.16
CA HIS A 216 -3.56 21.98 20.83
C HIS A 216 -4.50 22.15 22.02
N CYS A 217 -5.56 21.36 22.02
CA CYS A 217 -6.55 21.29 23.09
C CYS A 217 -6.45 19.96 23.83
N LEU A 218 -6.30 20.01 25.16
CA LEU A 218 -6.43 18.82 26.01
C LEU A 218 -7.91 18.49 26.19
N GLY A 219 -8.37 17.42 25.59
CA GLY A 219 -9.78 17.03 25.64
C GLY A 219 -10.10 15.80 24.82
N SER A 220 -11.37 15.48 24.72
CA SER A 220 -11.87 14.41 23.89
C SER A 220 -12.35 14.94 22.54
N GLY A 221 -11.86 14.43 21.43
CA GLY A 221 -12.36 14.76 20.10
C GLY A 221 -13.85 14.41 19.87
N PHE A 222 -14.43 13.58 20.75
CA PHE A 222 -15.87 13.26 20.76
C PHE A 222 -16.70 14.24 21.60
N GLY A 223 -16.11 15.19 22.27
CA GLY A 223 -16.77 16.18 23.14
C GLY A 223 -16.66 17.61 22.60
N LEU A 224 -16.38 17.78 21.31
CA LEU A 224 -16.44 19.08 20.64
C LEU A 224 -17.93 19.41 20.38
N GLU A 225 -18.42 20.48 21.00
CA GLU A 225 -19.72 21.10 20.74
C GLU A 225 -19.60 22.15 19.63
#